data_64121e7395e6e86fdab401e2a400a202
#
_entry.id   64121e7395e6e86fdab401e2a400a202
#
_cell.length_a   1.000
_cell.length_b   1.000
_cell.length_c   1.000
_cell.angle_alpha   90.00
_cell.angle_beta   90.00
_cell.angle_gamma   90.00
#
_symmetry.space_group_name_H-M   'P 1'
#
loop_
_entity.id
_entity.type
_entity.pdbx_description
1 polymer ?
#
loop_
_entity_poly.entity_id
_entity_poly.type
_entity_poly.pdbx_seq_one_letter_code
_entity_poly.pdbx_strand_id
1 'polypeptide(L)'
;MRIFSWAAALGTAQTFGCLPLIWTHIDTHLRNVRGTASLVLRNAPPEIIAKNYADTVASLQLFCDLYSPVMLGTIAASGFAALTNTLFVARGIMTASKLNEEELTPIFVIISTGVALMSLLWKISRVHVEHQRLAMLVSYRRLNGALTGLHTLATHRGTVLLFKNTPLTPAAIRLVPEVIGSLLAAAMIPVLARDLQGEGG
;
A
#
# COMPACT_ATOMS: atom_id res chain seq x y z
N MET A 1 -14.92 5.37 -25.27
CA MET A 1 -15.52 4.91 -24.01
C MET A 1 -15.20 3.45 -23.65
N ARG A 2 -15.38 2.47 -24.53
CA ARG A 2 -15.16 1.03 -24.20
C ARG A 2 -13.76 0.71 -23.66
N ILE A 3 -12.68 1.31 -24.19
CA ILE A 3 -11.30 1.04 -23.74
C ILE A 3 -11.07 1.44 -22.28
N PHE A 4 -11.59 2.59 -21.82
CA PHE A 4 -11.47 3.04 -20.44
C PHE A 4 -12.24 2.14 -19.47
N SER A 5 -13.40 1.63 -19.88
CA SER A 5 -14.19 0.68 -19.08
C SER A 5 -13.43 -0.64 -18.89
N TRP A 6 -12.80 -1.18 -19.95
CA TRP A 6 -11.98 -2.38 -19.86
C TRP A 6 -10.74 -2.18 -18.97
N ALA A 7 -10.05 -1.05 -19.10
CA ALA A 7 -8.88 -0.76 -18.27
C ALA A 7 -9.25 -0.64 -16.78
N ALA A 8 -10.38 0.01 -16.47
CA ALA A 8 -10.88 0.09 -15.11
C ALA A 8 -11.28 -1.29 -14.55
N ALA A 9 -11.95 -2.11 -15.35
CA ALA A 9 -12.32 -3.47 -14.96
C ALA A 9 -11.10 -4.37 -14.71
N LEU A 10 -10.09 -4.32 -15.58
CA LEU A 10 -8.84 -5.03 -15.41
C LEU A 10 -8.08 -4.57 -14.16
N GLY A 11 -7.99 -3.26 -13.91
CA GLY A 11 -7.37 -2.71 -12.71
C GLY A 11 -8.07 -3.17 -11.42
N THR A 12 -9.39 -3.18 -11.43
CA THR A 12 -10.20 -3.68 -10.31
C THR A 12 -9.97 -5.18 -10.10
N ALA A 13 -10.05 -5.97 -11.16
CA ALA A 13 -9.81 -7.43 -11.10
C ALA A 13 -8.39 -7.75 -10.58
N GLN A 14 -7.37 -7.04 -11.06
CA GLN A 14 -5.99 -7.19 -10.57
C GLN A 14 -5.87 -6.83 -9.10
N THR A 15 -6.49 -5.73 -8.66
CA THR A 15 -6.48 -5.31 -7.25
C THR A 15 -7.06 -6.40 -6.35
N PHE A 16 -8.26 -6.89 -6.65
CA PHE A 16 -8.91 -7.89 -5.81
C PHE A 16 -8.30 -9.29 -5.94
N GLY A 17 -7.75 -9.65 -7.10
CA GLY A 17 -7.09 -10.94 -7.31
C GLY A 17 -5.74 -11.07 -6.61
N CYS A 18 -4.91 -10.03 -6.64
CA CYS A 18 -3.56 -10.07 -6.06
C CYS A 18 -3.54 -9.73 -4.56
N LEU A 19 -4.49 -8.96 -4.08
CA LEU A 19 -4.52 -8.43 -2.72
C LEU A 19 -4.51 -9.51 -1.62
N PRO A 20 -5.30 -10.61 -1.70
CA PRO A 20 -5.27 -11.67 -0.70
C PRO A 20 -3.91 -12.36 -0.58
N LEU A 21 -3.21 -12.58 -1.71
CA LEU A 21 -1.89 -13.19 -1.72
C LEU A 21 -0.87 -12.30 -1.01
N ILE A 22 -0.82 -11.03 -1.39
CA ILE A 22 0.06 -10.03 -0.76
C ILE A 22 -0.24 -9.94 0.74
N TRP A 23 -1.49 -9.90 1.14
CA TRP A 23 -1.91 -9.85 2.54
C TRP A 23 -1.43 -11.06 3.34
N THR A 24 -1.60 -12.27 2.80
CA THR A 24 -1.18 -13.50 3.47
C THR A 24 0.32 -13.50 3.71
N HIS A 25 1.13 -13.07 2.74
CA HIS A 25 2.57 -12.96 2.90
C HIS A 25 2.97 -11.91 3.92
N ILE A 26 2.36 -10.73 3.90
CA ILE A 26 2.63 -9.67 4.89
C ILE A 26 2.24 -10.14 6.30
N ASP A 27 1.09 -10.77 6.48
CA ASP A 27 0.65 -11.27 7.80
C ASP A 27 1.57 -12.37 8.33
N THR A 28 2.09 -13.24 7.45
CA THR A 28 3.07 -14.25 7.82
C THR A 28 4.38 -13.61 8.24
N HIS A 29 4.86 -12.62 7.49
CA HIS A 29 6.06 -11.87 7.84
C HIS A 29 5.92 -11.14 9.18
N LEU A 30 4.80 -10.45 9.43
CA LEU A 30 4.51 -9.78 10.69
C LEU A 30 4.49 -10.75 11.87
N ARG A 31 3.95 -11.96 11.68
CA ARG A 31 4.00 -13.03 12.71
C ARG A 31 5.44 -13.44 13.03
N ASN A 32 6.29 -13.58 12.00
CA ASN A 32 7.71 -13.94 12.19
C ASN A 32 8.47 -12.84 12.94
N VAL A 33 8.26 -11.55 12.60
CA VAL A 33 8.87 -10.42 13.33
C VAL A 33 8.45 -10.41 14.80
N ARG A 34 7.16 -10.62 15.08
CA ARG A 34 6.64 -10.71 16.45
C ARG A 34 7.15 -11.95 17.19
N GLY A 35 7.32 -13.06 16.48
CA GLY A 35 7.98 -14.26 17.00
C GLY A 35 9.40 -13.93 17.47
N THR A 36 10.20 -13.25 16.65
CA THR A 36 11.54 -12.79 17.02
C THR A 36 11.51 -11.84 18.21
N ALA A 37 10.58 -10.88 18.24
CA ALA A 37 10.41 -9.99 19.39
C ALA A 37 10.09 -10.76 20.69
N SER A 38 9.28 -11.82 20.61
CA SER A 38 8.98 -12.67 21.75
C SER A 38 10.21 -13.44 22.26
N LEU A 39 11.11 -13.89 21.36
CA LEU A 39 12.39 -14.51 21.73
C LEU A 39 13.29 -13.51 22.46
N VAL A 40 13.36 -12.26 22.00
CA VAL A 40 14.08 -11.19 22.71
C VAL A 40 13.51 -10.98 24.10
N LEU A 41 12.19 -10.96 24.26
CA LEU A 41 11.53 -10.75 25.54
C LEU A 41 11.76 -11.92 26.53
N ARG A 42 11.89 -13.15 26.02
CA ARG A 42 12.14 -14.36 26.80
C ARG A 42 13.62 -14.60 27.11
N ASN A 43 14.51 -13.69 26.76
CA ASN A 43 15.96 -13.83 26.90
C ASN A 43 16.52 -15.10 26.21
N ALA A 44 16.00 -15.44 25.03
CA ALA A 44 16.56 -16.54 24.26
C ALA A 44 18.03 -16.27 23.88
N PRO A 45 18.82 -17.31 23.62
CA PRO A 45 20.22 -17.15 23.20
C PRO A 45 20.36 -16.21 22.00
N PRO A 46 21.38 -15.31 22.00
CA PRO A 46 21.58 -14.32 20.93
C PRO A 46 21.66 -14.93 19.53
N GLU A 47 22.28 -16.11 19.41
CA GLU A 47 22.42 -16.80 18.13
C GLU A 47 21.07 -17.23 17.54
N ILE A 48 20.15 -17.67 18.40
CA ILE A 48 18.81 -18.08 18.00
C ILE A 48 18.02 -16.85 17.52
N ILE A 49 18.12 -15.74 18.24
CA ILE A 49 17.46 -14.49 17.89
C ILE A 49 18.02 -13.98 16.55
N ALA A 50 19.35 -13.96 16.40
CA ALA A 50 20.01 -13.47 15.20
C ALA A 50 19.65 -14.32 13.97
N LYS A 51 19.68 -15.64 14.10
CA LYS A 51 19.31 -16.56 13.03
C LYS A 51 17.85 -16.36 12.61
N ASN A 52 16.91 -16.37 13.56
CA ASN A 52 15.49 -16.20 13.28
C ASN A 52 15.20 -14.86 12.59
N TYR A 53 15.89 -13.81 13.03
CA TYR A 53 15.73 -12.50 12.40
C TYR A 53 16.34 -12.44 11.00
N ALA A 54 17.51 -13.03 10.79
CA ALA A 54 18.14 -13.10 9.46
C ALA A 54 17.24 -13.84 8.47
N ASP A 55 16.65 -14.96 8.87
CA ASP A 55 15.68 -15.72 8.06
C ASP A 55 14.42 -14.88 7.76
N THR A 56 13.95 -14.10 8.74
CA THR A 56 12.82 -13.20 8.57
C THR A 56 13.12 -12.08 7.58
N VAL A 57 14.31 -11.47 7.64
CA VAL A 57 14.73 -10.43 6.69
C VAL A 57 14.94 -11.00 5.29
N ALA A 58 15.55 -12.19 5.17
CA ALA A 58 15.71 -12.87 3.89
C ALA A 58 14.36 -13.16 3.23
N SER A 59 13.38 -13.61 4.01
CA SER A 59 12.00 -13.82 3.55
C SER A 59 11.35 -12.51 3.07
N LEU A 60 11.58 -11.38 3.76
CA LEU A 60 11.08 -10.08 3.32
C LEU A 60 11.74 -9.61 2.01
N GLN A 61 13.03 -9.83 1.87
CA GLN A 61 13.74 -9.50 0.62
C GLN A 61 13.20 -10.31 -0.55
N LEU A 62 13.05 -11.62 -0.38
CA LEU A 62 12.46 -12.48 -1.41
C LEU A 62 11.04 -12.04 -1.76
N PHE A 63 10.23 -11.68 -0.76
CA PHE A 63 8.89 -11.12 -0.97
C PHE A 63 8.96 -9.82 -1.79
N CYS A 64 9.86 -8.90 -1.45
CA CYS A 64 10.02 -7.65 -2.19
C CYS A 64 10.46 -7.89 -3.64
N ASP A 65 11.40 -8.82 -3.86
CA ASP A 65 11.89 -9.14 -5.21
C ASP A 65 10.80 -9.76 -6.09
N LEU A 66 9.97 -10.64 -5.54
CA LEU A 66 8.90 -11.32 -6.27
C LEU A 66 7.67 -10.43 -6.48
N TYR A 67 7.25 -9.71 -5.44
CA TYR A 67 5.96 -9.02 -5.42
C TYR A 67 6.04 -7.51 -5.66
N SER A 68 7.22 -6.90 -5.65
CA SER A 68 7.35 -5.46 -5.88
C SER A 68 6.74 -4.99 -7.20
N PRO A 69 6.95 -5.67 -8.34
CA PRO A 69 6.30 -5.29 -9.60
C PRO A 69 4.77 -5.44 -9.54
N VAL A 70 4.28 -6.51 -8.87
CA VAL A 70 2.85 -6.78 -8.70
C VAL A 70 2.21 -5.74 -7.78
N MET A 71 2.86 -5.40 -6.67
CA MET A 71 2.39 -4.35 -5.74
C MET A 71 2.29 -3.00 -6.44
N LEU A 72 3.31 -2.63 -7.20
CA LEU A 72 3.28 -1.39 -7.96
C LEU A 72 2.19 -1.40 -9.02
N GLY A 73 2.08 -2.47 -9.79
CA GLY A 73 1.02 -2.65 -10.78
C GLY A 73 -0.36 -2.52 -10.14
N THR A 74 -0.54 -3.12 -8.94
CA THR A 74 -1.79 -3.04 -8.18
C THR A 74 -2.08 -1.61 -7.71
N ILE A 75 -1.08 -0.89 -7.19
CA ILE A 75 -1.23 0.51 -6.77
C ILE A 75 -1.57 1.40 -7.97
N ALA A 76 -0.85 1.26 -9.08
CA ALA A 76 -1.07 2.02 -10.28
C ALA A 76 -2.45 1.73 -10.91
N ALA A 77 -2.82 0.45 -11.00
CA ALA A 77 -4.11 0.03 -11.53
C ALA A 77 -5.28 0.52 -10.67
N SER A 78 -5.13 0.47 -9.34
CA SER A 78 -6.13 0.99 -8.39
C SER A 78 -6.28 2.51 -8.53
N GLY A 79 -5.18 3.24 -8.64
CA GLY A 79 -5.19 4.69 -8.87
C GLY A 79 -5.85 5.06 -10.20
N PHE A 80 -5.53 4.33 -11.28
CA PHE A 80 -6.13 4.53 -12.58
C PHE A 80 -7.63 4.19 -12.60
N ALA A 81 -8.04 3.10 -11.95
CA ALA A 81 -9.44 2.73 -11.80
C ALA A 81 -10.22 3.80 -11.01
N ALA A 82 -9.66 4.30 -9.91
CA ALA A 82 -10.27 5.38 -9.14
C ALA A 82 -10.43 6.65 -9.98
N LEU A 83 -9.38 7.06 -10.71
CA LEU A 83 -9.41 8.25 -11.57
C LEU A 83 -10.47 8.14 -12.67
N THR A 84 -10.48 7.05 -13.43
CA THR A 84 -11.42 6.86 -14.54
C THR A 84 -12.87 6.81 -14.07
N ASN A 85 -13.15 6.10 -12.97
CA ASN A 85 -14.49 6.03 -12.41
C ASN A 85 -14.95 7.39 -11.84
N THR A 86 -14.05 8.15 -11.18
CA THR A 86 -14.38 9.49 -10.69
C THR A 86 -14.71 10.45 -11.83
N LEU A 87 -13.94 10.42 -12.92
CA LEU A 87 -14.24 11.23 -14.10
C LEU A 87 -15.58 10.84 -14.76
N PHE A 88 -15.90 9.55 -14.76
CA PHE A 88 -17.18 9.06 -15.28
C PHE A 88 -18.36 9.56 -14.44
N VAL A 89 -18.26 9.42 -13.10
CA VAL A 89 -19.29 9.90 -12.16
C VAL A 89 -19.44 11.42 -12.25
N ALA A 90 -18.34 12.16 -12.26
CA ALA A 90 -18.38 13.61 -12.40
C ALA A 90 -19.11 14.06 -13.67
N ARG A 91 -18.82 13.41 -14.79
CA ARG A 91 -19.51 13.68 -16.06
C ARG A 91 -21.01 13.35 -15.98
N GLY A 92 -21.38 12.23 -15.36
CA GLY A 92 -22.77 11.83 -15.16
C GLY A 92 -23.55 12.87 -14.35
N ILE A 93 -23.00 13.29 -13.21
CA ILE A 93 -23.63 14.30 -12.34
C ILE A 93 -23.85 15.64 -13.07
N MET A 94 -22.93 16.03 -13.95
CA MET A 94 -23.04 17.28 -14.70
C MET A 94 -24.06 17.22 -15.84
N THR A 95 -24.27 16.03 -16.43
CA THR A 95 -25.21 15.87 -17.56
C THR A 95 -26.62 15.51 -17.11
N ALA A 96 -26.80 14.99 -15.89
CA ALA A 96 -28.08 14.57 -15.35
C ALA A 96 -28.33 15.32 -14.03
N SER A 97 -29.48 15.96 -13.90
CA SER A 97 -29.88 16.62 -12.65
C SER A 97 -30.16 15.66 -11.50
N LYS A 98 -30.06 14.35 -11.70
CA LYS A 98 -30.22 13.27 -10.70
C LYS A 98 -29.23 12.15 -10.95
N LEU A 99 -28.68 11.59 -9.87
CA LEU A 99 -27.90 10.36 -9.89
C LEU A 99 -28.76 9.20 -10.41
N ASN A 100 -28.37 8.61 -11.51
CA ASN A 100 -29.02 7.43 -12.07
C ASN A 100 -28.42 6.15 -11.47
N GLU A 101 -29.15 5.05 -11.52
CA GLU A 101 -28.65 3.74 -11.04
C GLU A 101 -27.34 3.31 -11.71
N GLU A 102 -27.10 3.72 -12.96
CA GLU A 102 -25.88 3.46 -13.70
C GLU A 102 -24.62 4.08 -13.07
N GLU A 103 -24.77 5.14 -12.25
CA GLU A 103 -23.66 5.83 -11.59
C GLU A 103 -23.31 5.22 -10.23
N LEU A 104 -24.18 4.41 -9.65
CA LEU A 104 -23.94 3.76 -8.36
C LEU A 104 -22.82 2.72 -8.45
N THR A 105 -22.73 1.97 -9.55
CA THR A 105 -21.67 0.98 -9.76
C THR A 105 -20.26 1.60 -9.77
N PRO A 106 -19.97 2.67 -10.54
CA PRO A 106 -18.68 3.36 -10.48
C PRO A 106 -18.34 3.91 -9.09
N ILE A 107 -19.32 4.47 -8.36
CA ILE A 107 -19.12 4.96 -6.99
C ILE A 107 -18.71 3.81 -6.07
N PHE A 108 -19.42 2.68 -6.14
CA PHE A 108 -19.06 1.49 -5.35
C PHE A 108 -17.65 0.98 -5.68
N VAL A 109 -17.25 0.97 -6.96
CA VAL A 109 -15.91 0.59 -7.39
C VAL A 109 -14.85 1.55 -6.83
N ILE A 110 -15.08 2.86 -6.85
CA ILE A 110 -14.16 3.86 -6.28
C ILE A 110 -13.95 3.58 -4.79
N ILE A 111 -15.03 3.43 -4.03
CA ILE A 111 -14.98 3.22 -2.59
C ILE A 111 -14.28 1.90 -2.26
N SER A 112 -14.68 0.79 -2.88
CA SER A 112 -14.12 -0.54 -2.61
C SER A 112 -12.64 -0.64 -2.99
N THR A 113 -12.25 -0.09 -4.13
CA THR A 113 -10.86 -0.04 -4.58
C THR A 113 -10.02 0.86 -3.66
N GLY A 114 -10.55 2.00 -3.24
CA GLY A 114 -9.89 2.91 -2.31
C GLY A 114 -9.66 2.26 -0.94
N VAL A 115 -10.68 1.61 -0.37
CA VAL A 115 -10.58 0.88 0.90
C VAL A 115 -9.57 -0.27 0.79
N ALA A 116 -9.60 -1.03 -0.30
CA ALA A 116 -8.67 -2.12 -0.55
C ALA A 116 -7.22 -1.62 -0.62
N LEU A 117 -6.97 -0.55 -1.37
CA LEU A 117 -5.65 0.08 -1.51
C LEU A 117 -5.15 0.61 -0.16
N MET A 118 -5.98 1.37 0.55
CA MET A 118 -5.59 1.95 1.84
C MET A 118 -5.30 0.86 2.88
N SER A 119 -6.07 -0.22 2.91
CA SER A 119 -5.81 -1.33 3.84
C SER A 119 -4.53 -2.09 3.48
N LEU A 120 -4.18 -2.23 2.19
CA LEU A 120 -2.90 -2.78 1.74
C LEU A 120 -1.74 -1.89 2.21
N LEU A 121 -1.80 -0.60 1.91
CA LEU A 121 -0.76 0.36 2.29
C LEU A 121 -0.57 0.41 3.80
N TRP A 122 -1.65 0.37 4.56
CA TRP A 122 -1.59 0.34 6.02
C TRP A 122 -0.92 -0.94 6.55
N LYS A 123 -1.23 -2.11 5.98
CA LYS A 123 -0.54 -3.36 6.35
C LYS A 123 0.96 -3.30 6.02
N ILE A 124 1.33 -2.78 4.86
CA ILE A 124 2.73 -2.61 4.48
C ILE A 124 3.46 -1.67 5.47
N SER A 125 2.82 -0.57 5.88
CA SER A 125 3.42 0.35 6.85
C SER A 125 3.68 -0.32 8.22
N ARG A 126 2.83 -1.27 8.61
CA ARG A 126 3.01 -2.03 9.86
C ARG A 126 4.29 -2.88 9.84
N VAL A 127 4.72 -3.36 8.69
CA VAL A 127 6.01 -4.08 8.58
C VAL A 127 7.14 -3.19 9.08
N HIS A 128 7.21 -1.96 8.58
CA HIS A 128 8.23 -1.00 9.01
C HIS A 128 8.15 -0.69 10.52
N VAL A 129 6.96 -0.44 11.03
CA VAL A 129 6.74 -0.13 12.46
C VAL A 129 7.14 -1.30 13.37
N GLU A 130 6.79 -2.54 13.01
CA GLU A 130 7.15 -3.72 13.82
C GLU A 130 8.66 -3.98 13.80
N HIS A 131 9.35 -3.74 12.67
CA HIS A 131 10.81 -3.82 12.62
C HIS A 131 11.49 -2.73 13.46
N GLN A 132 10.99 -1.49 13.42
CA GLN A 132 11.50 -0.43 14.29
C GLN A 132 11.27 -0.77 15.78
N ARG A 133 10.10 -1.32 16.12
CA ARG A 133 9.81 -1.78 17.48
C ARG A 133 10.79 -2.87 17.92
N LEU A 134 11.07 -3.84 17.05
CA LEU A 134 12.07 -4.88 17.33
C LEU A 134 13.45 -4.26 17.54
N ALA A 135 13.88 -3.31 16.68
CA ALA A 135 15.14 -2.61 16.84
C ALA A 135 15.24 -1.89 18.19
N MET A 136 14.17 -1.21 18.61
CA MET A 136 14.12 -0.56 19.92
C MET A 136 14.20 -1.57 21.08
N LEU A 137 13.52 -2.71 20.99
CA LEU A 137 13.60 -3.77 22.01
C LEU A 137 15.02 -4.34 22.15
N VAL A 138 15.71 -4.57 21.04
CA VAL A 138 17.10 -5.04 21.02
C VAL A 138 18.04 -4.00 21.62
N SER A 139 17.86 -2.72 21.27
CA SER A 139 18.65 -1.61 21.80
C SER A 139 18.44 -1.43 23.32
N TYR A 140 17.20 -1.46 23.77
CA TYR A 140 16.85 -1.27 25.20
C TYR A 140 17.48 -2.35 26.10
N ARG A 141 17.57 -3.59 25.61
CA ARG A 141 18.12 -4.69 26.41
C ARG A 141 19.64 -4.74 26.49
N ARG A 142 20.37 -3.79 25.88
CA ARG A 142 21.84 -3.76 25.85
C ARG A 142 22.44 -5.15 25.60
N LEU A 143 21.78 -5.92 24.73
CA LEU A 143 22.22 -7.26 24.40
C LEU A 143 23.58 -7.12 23.71
N ASN A 144 24.61 -7.68 24.35
CA ASN A 144 26.02 -7.63 23.98
C ASN A 144 26.27 -7.72 22.47
N GLY A 145 27.40 -7.21 22.00
CA GLY A 145 27.84 -6.98 20.61
C GLY A 145 27.35 -7.92 19.49
N ALA A 146 26.96 -9.17 19.81
CA ALA A 146 26.35 -10.10 18.87
C ALA A 146 25.01 -9.62 18.28
N LEU A 147 24.28 -8.76 18.99
CA LEU A 147 22.99 -8.21 18.51
C LEU A 147 23.10 -6.81 17.90
N THR A 148 24.28 -6.20 17.88
CA THR A 148 24.50 -4.90 17.22
C THR A 148 24.20 -4.99 15.73
N GLY A 149 24.60 -6.09 15.08
CA GLY A 149 24.27 -6.36 13.69
C GLY A 149 22.77 -6.51 13.44
N LEU A 150 22.04 -7.07 14.42
CA LEU A 150 20.58 -7.23 14.34
C LEU A 150 19.86 -5.87 14.41
N HIS A 151 20.33 -4.96 15.26
CA HIS A 151 19.80 -3.59 15.32
C HIS A 151 19.98 -2.87 13.98
N THR A 152 21.15 -2.96 13.37
CA THR A 152 21.45 -2.37 12.06
C THR A 152 20.58 -2.98 10.96
N LEU A 153 20.40 -4.31 10.95
CA LEU A 153 19.52 -5.00 10.02
C LEU A 153 18.06 -4.57 10.18
N ALA A 154 17.58 -4.45 11.42
CA ALA A 154 16.20 -4.06 11.71
C ALA A 154 15.90 -2.62 11.25
N THR A 155 16.84 -1.70 11.43
CA THR A 155 16.68 -0.29 11.05
C THR A 155 16.78 -0.08 9.54
N HIS A 156 17.69 -0.79 8.86
CA HIS A 156 17.98 -0.54 7.44
C HIS A 156 17.25 -1.48 6.47
N ARG A 157 16.93 -2.71 6.88
CA ARG A 157 16.34 -3.72 5.99
C ARG A 157 14.93 -4.15 6.36
N GLY A 158 14.36 -3.60 7.40
CA GLY A 158 13.02 -3.93 7.88
C GLY A 158 11.90 -3.15 7.18
N THR A 159 12.08 -2.77 5.92
CA THR A 159 11.11 -1.98 5.17
C THR A 159 10.77 -2.67 3.85
N VAL A 160 9.49 -2.68 3.49
CA VAL A 160 9.08 -3.13 2.16
C VAL A 160 9.60 -2.15 1.11
N LEU A 161 10.33 -2.67 0.15
CA LEU A 161 10.90 -1.88 -0.94
C LEU A 161 10.04 -2.03 -2.19
N LEU A 162 9.68 -0.90 -2.79
CA LEU A 162 9.22 -0.84 -4.17
C LEU A 162 10.45 -0.60 -5.07
N PHE A 163 10.59 -1.39 -6.16
CA PHE A 163 11.71 -1.27 -7.10
C PHE A 163 13.09 -1.28 -6.42
N LYS A 164 13.35 -2.25 -5.57
CA LYS A 164 14.65 -2.46 -4.89
C LYS A 164 15.14 -1.29 -4.02
N ASN A 165 14.78 -0.03 -4.32
CA ASN A 165 15.38 1.15 -3.69
C ASN A 165 14.40 2.13 -3.06
N THR A 166 13.09 2.00 -3.27
CA THR A 166 12.10 2.94 -2.72
C THR A 166 11.39 2.33 -1.51
N PRO A 167 11.74 2.76 -0.28
CA PRO A 167 11.13 2.21 0.92
C PRO A 167 9.68 2.71 1.07
N LEU A 168 8.75 1.80 1.31
CA LEU A 168 7.38 2.11 1.68
C LEU A 168 7.31 2.41 3.18
N THR A 169 7.76 3.59 3.56
CA THR A 169 7.64 4.09 4.93
C THR A 169 6.23 4.61 5.20
N PRO A 170 5.80 4.73 6.48
CA PRO A 170 4.53 5.38 6.81
C PRO A 170 4.39 6.80 6.25
N ALA A 171 5.49 7.55 6.14
CA ALA A 171 5.51 8.88 5.54
C ALA A 171 5.25 8.82 4.03
N ALA A 172 5.92 7.91 3.30
CA ALA A 172 5.68 7.72 1.87
C ALA A 172 4.24 7.28 1.59
N ILE A 173 3.67 6.42 2.45
CA ILE A 173 2.30 5.92 2.31
C ILE A 173 1.27 7.05 2.51
N ARG A 174 1.51 8.00 3.41
CA ARG A 174 0.63 9.16 3.59
C ARG A 174 0.55 10.07 2.37
N LEU A 175 1.64 10.13 1.59
CA LEU A 175 1.65 10.93 0.35
C LEU A 175 0.78 10.34 -0.77
N VAL A 176 0.52 9.02 -0.76
CA VAL A 176 -0.26 8.36 -1.82
C VAL A 176 -1.67 8.94 -1.96
N PRO A 177 -2.50 9.05 -0.89
CA PRO A 177 -3.82 9.68 -1.01
C PRO A 177 -3.75 11.17 -1.36
N GLU A 178 -2.73 11.90 -0.92
CA GLU A 178 -2.54 13.31 -1.26
C GLU A 178 -2.23 13.49 -2.75
N VAL A 179 -1.36 12.65 -3.31
CA VAL A 179 -1.04 12.65 -4.74
C VAL A 179 -2.27 12.26 -5.56
N ILE A 180 -2.97 11.19 -5.17
CA ILE A 180 -4.20 10.77 -5.87
C ILE A 180 -5.25 11.86 -5.79
N GLY A 181 -5.48 12.46 -4.63
CA GLY A 181 -6.42 13.55 -4.42
C GLY A 181 -6.09 14.78 -5.26
N SER A 182 -4.81 15.16 -5.35
CA SER A 182 -4.34 16.27 -6.17
C SER A 182 -4.55 16.01 -7.66
N LEU A 183 -4.28 14.78 -8.12
CA LEU A 183 -4.52 14.37 -9.51
C LEU A 183 -6.02 14.39 -9.86
N LEU A 184 -6.87 13.91 -8.94
CA LEU A 184 -8.32 13.96 -9.10
C LEU A 184 -8.82 15.41 -9.17
N ALA A 185 -8.35 16.28 -8.27
CA ALA A 185 -8.70 17.70 -8.29
C ALA A 185 -8.27 18.37 -9.59
N ALA A 186 -7.02 18.13 -10.05
CA ALA A 186 -6.52 18.67 -11.30
C ALA A 186 -7.32 18.19 -12.53
N ALA A 187 -7.76 16.93 -12.52
CA ALA A 187 -8.57 16.37 -13.60
C ALA A 187 -10.02 16.94 -13.61
N MET A 188 -10.53 17.36 -12.45
CA MET A 188 -11.87 17.95 -12.33
C MET A 188 -11.92 19.43 -12.76
N ILE A 189 -10.83 20.18 -12.62
CA ILE A 189 -10.79 21.64 -12.95
C ILE A 189 -11.29 21.93 -14.39
N PRO A 190 -10.80 21.27 -15.46
CA PRO A 190 -11.25 21.58 -16.81
C PRO A 190 -12.70 21.17 -17.08
N VAL A 191 -13.23 20.21 -16.31
CA VAL A 191 -14.62 19.78 -16.41
C VAL A 191 -15.52 20.84 -15.80
N LEU A 192 -15.20 21.32 -14.59
CA LEU A 192 -15.91 22.42 -13.93
C LEU A 192 -15.84 23.74 -14.71
N ALA A 193 -14.68 24.05 -15.32
CA ALA A 193 -14.50 25.27 -16.09
C ALA A 193 -15.36 25.31 -17.36
N ARG A 194 -15.63 24.17 -18.00
CA ARG A 194 -16.52 24.09 -19.16
C ARG A 194 -17.98 24.35 -18.83
N ASP A 195 -18.46 23.88 -17.69
CA ASP A 195 -19.84 24.10 -17.28
C ASP A 195 -20.12 25.56 -16.94
N LEU A 196 -19.16 26.24 -16.28
CA LEU A 196 -19.27 27.67 -16.00
C LEU A 196 -19.28 28.54 -17.28
N GLN A 197 -18.70 28.07 -18.38
CA GLN A 197 -18.72 28.75 -19.68
C GLN A 197 -19.97 28.41 -20.51
N GLY A 198 -20.62 27.28 -20.26
CA GLY A 198 -21.82 26.84 -20.99
C GLY A 198 -23.12 27.45 -20.47
N GLU A 199 -23.18 27.95 -19.25
CA GLU A 199 -24.35 28.62 -18.67
C GLU A 199 -24.45 30.11 -19.01
N GLY A 200 -23.48 30.68 -19.73
CA GLY A 200 -23.43 32.10 -20.10
C GLY A 200 -23.85 32.40 -21.55
N GLY A 201 -24.42 31.45 -22.27
CA GLY A 201 -24.92 31.60 -23.66
C GLY A 201 -26.34 31.07 -23.75
#